data_75df278c807bb0434193b87bfde7fceb
#
_entry.id   75df278c807bb0434193b87bfde7fceb
#
_cell.length_a   1.000
_cell.length_b   1.000
_cell.length_c   1.000
_cell.angle_alpha   90.00
_cell.angle_beta   90.00
_cell.angle_gamma   90.00
#
_symmetry.space_group_name_H-M   'P 1'
#
loop_
_entity.id
_entity.type
_entity.pdbx_description
1 polymer ?
#
loop_
_entity_poly.entity_id
_entity_poly.type
_entity_poly.pdbx_seq_one_letter_code
_entity_poly.pdbx_strand_id
1 'polypeptide(L)'
;MADGYLNFDTKINESGFNEGINKLGSLGKSGLSVVSKAMTGAVAAVGAGAAAIVKSSLGVVANMEQQIGGVETLFKDSAKTVIRNANNAFKTAQLSANDYMSTVTSFSASLLQGLGGDTAKAAEIADMAIIDMADNANKMGTNMQDIQNAYQGFAKQNYTMLDNLKLGYGGTKEEMQRLLEEASKISGIKYDISNFSDIFKSLGIFYNSW
;
A
#
# COMPACT_ATOMS: atom_id res chain seq x y z
N MET A 1 -1.00 -31.22 -58.26
CA MET A 1 -1.03 -30.28 -57.13
C MET A 1 -0.82 -31.09 -55.87
N ALA A 2 0.33 -30.94 -55.23
CA ALA A 2 0.69 -31.74 -54.04
C ALA A 2 0.46 -30.86 -52.82
N ASP A 3 -0.60 -31.16 -52.06
CA ASP A 3 -0.87 -30.53 -50.76
C ASP A 3 0.04 -31.19 -49.71
N GLY A 4 1.18 -30.57 -49.47
CA GLY A 4 2.10 -31.01 -48.42
C GLY A 4 1.70 -30.40 -47.09
N TYR A 5 1.22 -31.21 -46.17
CA TYR A 5 1.07 -30.82 -44.76
C TYR A 5 2.41 -31.06 -44.05
N LEU A 6 3.00 -29.99 -43.48
CA LEU A 6 4.13 -30.09 -42.57
C LEU A 6 3.58 -30.22 -41.13
N ASN A 7 3.65 -31.43 -40.59
CA ASN A 7 3.38 -31.68 -39.17
C ASN A 7 4.64 -31.39 -38.36
N PHE A 8 4.64 -30.35 -37.55
CA PHE A 8 5.66 -30.10 -36.55
C PHE A 8 5.25 -30.73 -35.22
N ASP A 9 5.88 -31.82 -34.86
CA ASP A 9 5.78 -32.44 -33.55
C ASP A 9 6.72 -31.69 -32.58
N THR A 10 6.22 -30.68 -31.89
CA THR A 10 6.96 -29.94 -30.83
C THR A 10 6.86 -30.72 -29.53
N LYS A 11 7.78 -31.62 -29.26
CA LYS A 11 8.00 -32.16 -27.93
C LYS A 11 8.68 -31.09 -27.05
N ILE A 12 7.91 -30.39 -26.25
CA ILE A 12 8.44 -29.53 -25.18
C ILE A 12 9.06 -30.50 -24.14
N ASN A 13 10.37 -30.40 -23.94
CA ASN A 13 11.02 -31.12 -22.86
C ASN A 13 10.71 -30.46 -21.53
N GLU A 14 9.66 -30.96 -20.87
CA GLU A 14 9.17 -30.42 -19.57
C GLU A 14 10.16 -30.71 -18.41
N SER A 15 11.17 -31.57 -18.59
CA SER A 15 12.08 -31.92 -17.51
C SER A 15 12.88 -30.72 -17.01
N GLY A 16 13.40 -29.88 -17.92
CA GLY A 16 14.13 -28.67 -17.56
C GLY A 16 13.23 -27.60 -16.86
N PHE A 17 11.98 -27.50 -17.24
CA PHE A 17 11.02 -26.62 -16.61
C PHE A 17 10.68 -27.09 -15.18
N ASN A 18 10.40 -28.39 -15.01
CA ASN A 18 10.11 -29.00 -13.71
C ASN A 18 11.33 -28.95 -12.78
N GLU A 19 12.55 -29.14 -13.29
CA GLU A 19 13.79 -28.94 -12.52
C GLU A 19 13.96 -27.47 -12.08
N GLY A 20 13.64 -26.51 -12.95
CA GLY A 20 13.66 -25.09 -12.64
C GLY A 20 12.67 -24.71 -11.52
N ILE A 21 11.44 -25.22 -11.60
CA ILE A 21 10.40 -25.04 -10.57
C ILE A 21 10.83 -25.70 -9.24
N ASN A 22 11.37 -26.90 -9.28
CA ASN A 22 11.86 -27.58 -8.08
C ASN A 22 13.07 -26.86 -7.46
N LYS A 23 13.99 -26.32 -8.25
CA LYS A 23 15.09 -25.47 -7.79
C LYS A 23 14.60 -24.18 -7.16
N LEU A 24 13.63 -23.51 -7.76
CA LEU A 24 12.99 -22.33 -7.17
C LEU A 24 12.28 -22.64 -5.86
N GLY A 25 11.57 -23.78 -5.79
CA GLY A 25 10.93 -24.24 -4.55
C GLY A 25 11.94 -24.60 -3.45
N SER A 26 13.07 -25.21 -3.80
CA SER A 26 14.16 -25.51 -2.86
C SER A 26 14.90 -24.26 -2.40
N LEU A 27 15.14 -23.29 -3.29
CA LEU A 27 15.74 -22.00 -2.97
C LEU A 27 14.81 -21.18 -2.07
N GLY A 28 13.48 -21.21 -2.31
CA GLY A 28 12.49 -20.58 -1.44
C GLY A 28 12.48 -21.20 -0.04
N LYS A 29 12.47 -22.54 0.06
CA LYS A 29 12.55 -23.26 1.35
C LYS A 29 13.89 -23.02 2.05
N SER A 30 15.00 -23.00 1.32
CA SER A 30 16.34 -22.73 1.86
C SER A 30 16.46 -21.27 2.30
N GLY A 31 15.92 -20.31 1.53
CA GLY A 31 15.86 -18.90 1.92
C GLY A 31 15.07 -18.68 3.21
N LEU A 32 13.87 -19.30 3.33
CA LEU A 32 13.06 -19.23 4.54
C LEU A 32 13.76 -19.89 5.74
N SER A 33 14.47 -21.01 5.54
CA SER A 33 15.21 -21.68 6.61
C SER A 33 16.45 -20.89 7.04
N VAL A 34 17.09 -20.16 6.13
CA VAL A 34 18.22 -19.26 6.42
C VAL A 34 17.74 -18.04 7.20
N VAL A 35 16.61 -17.45 6.81
CA VAL A 35 15.99 -16.36 7.56
C VAL A 35 15.60 -16.81 8.97
N SER A 36 14.97 -17.97 9.13
CA SER A 36 14.61 -18.50 10.46
C SER A 36 15.82 -18.86 11.33
N LYS A 37 16.93 -19.32 10.72
CA LYS A 37 18.20 -19.61 11.42
C LYS A 37 19.01 -18.36 11.71
N ALA A 38 18.94 -17.30 10.88
CA ALA A 38 19.54 -16.01 11.16
C ALA A 38 18.87 -15.32 12.36
N MET A 39 17.55 -15.50 12.53
CA MET A 39 16.82 -15.07 13.74
C MET A 39 17.25 -15.85 15.02
N THR A 40 17.85 -17.02 14.89
CA THR A 40 18.33 -17.84 16.01
C THR A 40 19.86 -17.79 16.26
N GLY A 41 20.61 -16.89 15.59
CA GLY A 41 21.98 -16.54 15.99
C GLY A 41 23.10 -17.44 15.49
N ALA A 42 22.95 -18.15 14.34
CA ALA A 42 24.02 -18.96 13.77
C ALA A 42 24.21 -18.69 12.26
N VAL A 43 24.95 -17.65 11.91
CA VAL A 43 25.49 -17.47 10.54
C VAL A 43 26.98 -17.80 10.58
N ALA A 44 27.32 -19.06 10.32
CA ALA A 44 28.67 -19.47 9.97
C ALA A 44 28.68 -19.95 8.51
N ALA A 45 29.51 -19.31 7.71
CA ALA A 45 29.98 -19.70 6.38
C ALA A 45 28.92 -19.80 5.24
N VAL A 46 28.60 -18.66 4.66
CA VAL A 46 27.94 -18.61 3.35
C VAL A 46 28.80 -17.77 2.41
N GLY A 47 29.16 -18.28 1.23
CA GLY A 47 30.03 -17.60 0.26
C GLY A 47 29.43 -16.25 -0.23
N ALA A 48 30.29 -15.36 -0.77
CA ALA A 48 30.00 -13.96 -1.08
C ALA A 48 28.70 -13.67 -1.85
N GLY A 49 28.22 -14.58 -2.70
CA GLY A 49 26.97 -14.41 -3.44
C GLY A 49 25.72 -14.58 -2.58
N ALA A 50 25.76 -15.50 -1.59
CA ALA A 50 24.66 -15.71 -0.67
C ALA A 50 24.59 -14.61 0.41
N ALA A 51 25.74 -14.00 0.77
CA ALA A 51 25.81 -12.89 1.72
C ALA A 51 25.06 -11.64 1.21
N ALA A 52 25.07 -11.37 -0.09
CA ALA A 52 24.34 -10.24 -0.69
C ALA A 52 22.83 -10.45 -0.62
N ILE A 53 22.36 -11.68 -0.91
CA ILE A 53 20.92 -12.02 -0.81
C ILE A 53 20.46 -11.97 0.65
N VAL A 54 21.24 -12.50 1.57
CA VAL A 54 20.94 -12.46 3.01
C VAL A 54 20.88 -11.02 3.52
N LYS A 55 21.83 -10.17 3.12
CA LYS A 55 21.86 -8.74 3.51
C LYS A 55 20.64 -7.98 2.99
N SER A 56 20.24 -8.20 1.75
CA SER A 56 19.04 -7.57 1.19
C SER A 56 17.76 -8.09 1.85
N SER A 57 17.68 -9.40 2.14
CA SER A 57 16.53 -10.01 2.82
C SER A 57 16.43 -9.57 4.28
N LEU A 58 17.54 -9.41 4.99
CA LEU A 58 17.56 -8.88 6.36
C LEU A 58 17.09 -7.42 6.40
N GLY A 59 17.47 -6.60 5.42
CA GLY A 59 16.98 -5.22 5.29
C GLY A 59 15.47 -5.15 5.09
N VAL A 60 14.92 -6.03 4.26
CA VAL A 60 13.47 -6.12 4.03
C VAL A 60 12.73 -6.58 5.29
N VAL A 61 13.26 -7.59 6.01
CA VAL A 61 12.68 -8.08 7.26
C VAL A 61 12.74 -7.01 8.35
N ALA A 62 13.88 -6.34 8.52
CA ALA A 62 14.03 -5.27 9.51
C ALA A 62 13.07 -4.10 9.25
N ASN A 63 12.91 -3.69 8.00
CA ASN A 63 11.93 -2.68 7.61
C ASN A 63 10.50 -3.14 7.92
N MET A 64 10.17 -4.40 7.63
CA MET A 64 8.86 -4.95 7.90
C MET A 64 8.56 -4.99 9.40
N GLU A 65 9.50 -5.42 10.24
CA GLU A 65 9.36 -5.41 11.70
C GLU A 65 9.16 -4.00 12.25
N GLN A 66 9.89 -3.02 11.73
CA GLN A 66 9.74 -1.62 12.11
C GLN A 66 8.35 -1.08 11.75
N GLN A 67 7.86 -1.39 10.54
CA GLN A 67 6.52 -0.98 10.10
C GLN A 67 5.42 -1.64 10.93
N ILE A 68 5.54 -2.93 11.23
CA ILE A 68 4.61 -3.64 12.12
C ILE A 68 4.60 -2.99 13.50
N GLY A 69 5.76 -2.71 14.09
CA GLY A 69 5.87 -2.04 15.40
C GLY A 69 5.20 -0.66 15.42
N GLY A 70 5.34 0.10 14.33
CA GLY A 70 4.63 1.37 14.15
C GLY A 70 3.12 1.22 14.12
N VAL A 71 2.62 0.24 13.36
CA VAL A 71 1.19 -0.10 13.28
C VAL A 71 0.66 -0.57 14.63
N GLU A 72 1.36 -1.47 15.33
CA GLU A 72 0.97 -1.97 16.66
C GLU A 72 0.90 -0.84 17.68
N THR A 73 1.86 0.07 17.67
CA THR A 73 1.88 1.22 18.59
C THR A 73 0.69 2.15 18.38
N LEU A 74 0.34 2.45 17.13
CA LEU A 74 -0.73 3.38 16.79
C LEU A 74 -2.12 2.75 16.89
N PHE A 75 -2.29 1.56 16.34
CA PHE A 75 -3.61 0.93 16.19
C PHE A 75 -3.95 -0.08 17.28
N LYS A 76 -3.00 -0.46 18.15
CA LYS A 76 -3.22 -1.34 19.31
C LYS A 76 -4.03 -2.59 18.93
N ASP A 77 -5.23 -2.75 19.51
CA ASP A 77 -6.10 -3.91 19.26
C ASP A 77 -6.52 -4.04 17.79
N SER A 78 -6.55 -2.94 17.03
CA SER A 78 -6.89 -2.89 15.60
C SER A 78 -5.69 -3.11 14.68
N ALA A 79 -4.47 -3.26 15.21
CA ALA A 79 -3.25 -3.47 14.43
C ALA A 79 -3.35 -4.68 13.49
N LYS A 80 -3.96 -5.78 13.94
CA LYS A 80 -4.17 -6.98 13.11
C LYS A 80 -5.01 -6.70 11.87
N THR A 81 -5.97 -5.79 11.95
CA THR A 81 -6.76 -5.37 10.79
C THR A 81 -5.91 -4.61 9.80
N VAL A 82 -5.10 -3.65 10.24
CA VAL A 82 -4.18 -2.89 9.39
C VAL A 82 -3.16 -3.81 8.71
N ILE A 83 -2.54 -4.75 9.45
CA ILE A 83 -1.59 -5.72 8.91
C ILE A 83 -2.26 -6.65 7.88
N ARG A 84 -3.50 -7.09 8.13
CA ARG A 84 -4.26 -7.87 7.15
C ARG A 84 -4.54 -7.08 5.87
N ASN A 85 -4.92 -5.81 6.00
CA ASN A 85 -5.13 -4.93 4.85
C ASN A 85 -3.81 -4.70 4.09
N ALA A 86 -2.69 -4.49 4.79
CA ALA A 86 -1.36 -4.41 4.20
C ALA A 86 -1.00 -5.65 3.37
N ASN A 87 -1.29 -6.85 3.87
CA ASN A 87 -1.05 -8.10 3.14
C ASN A 87 -1.91 -8.24 1.88
N ASN A 88 -3.04 -7.54 1.80
CA ASN A 88 -3.91 -7.50 0.64
C ASN A 88 -3.65 -6.28 -0.27
N ALA A 89 -2.82 -5.33 0.16
CA ALA A 89 -2.65 -4.02 -0.48
C ALA A 89 -2.17 -4.10 -1.94
N PHE A 90 -1.44 -5.15 -2.31
CA PHE A 90 -1.07 -5.36 -3.71
C PHE A 90 -2.29 -5.54 -4.62
N LYS A 91 -3.35 -6.19 -4.12
CA LYS A 91 -4.60 -6.42 -4.88
C LYS A 91 -5.52 -5.21 -4.86
N THR A 92 -5.56 -4.46 -3.75
CA THR A 92 -6.53 -3.37 -3.53
C THR A 92 -6.00 -2.00 -3.94
N ALA A 93 -4.68 -1.77 -3.79
CA ALA A 93 -4.05 -0.48 -3.99
C ALA A 93 -2.73 -0.55 -4.79
N GLN A 94 -2.33 -1.73 -5.29
CA GLN A 94 -1.07 -1.97 -6.02
C GLN A 94 0.19 -1.58 -5.22
N LEU A 95 0.10 -1.61 -3.89
CA LEU A 95 1.18 -1.29 -2.97
C LEU A 95 1.78 -2.55 -2.36
N SER A 96 3.08 -2.51 -2.04
CA SER A 96 3.65 -3.52 -1.15
C SER A 96 3.09 -3.39 0.27
N ALA A 97 3.13 -4.47 1.06
CA ALA A 97 2.70 -4.41 2.46
C ALA A 97 3.49 -3.35 3.27
N ASN A 98 4.78 -3.19 2.99
CA ASN A 98 5.62 -2.18 3.64
C ASN A 98 5.20 -0.76 3.26
N ASP A 99 4.97 -0.49 1.97
CA ASP A 99 4.52 0.84 1.51
C ASP A 99 3.14 1.18 2.07
N TYR A 100 2.24 0.21 2.13
CA TYR A 100 0.94 0.37 2.77
C TYR A 100 1.10 0.77 4.24
N MET A 101 1.84 -0.01 5.04
CA MET A 101 2.04 0.27 6.47
C MET A 101 2.76 1.60 6.71
N SER A 102 3.77 1.91 5.92
CA SER A 102 4.47 3.21 5.96
C SER A 102 3.52 4.37 5.67
N THR A 103 2.67 4.24 4.65
CA THR A 103 1.70 5.26 4.29
C THR A 103 0.67 5.43 5.39
N VAL A 104 0.06 4.36 5.88
CA VAL A 104 -0.90 4.40 7.00
C VAL A 104 -0.31 5.11 8.21
N THR A 105 0.87 4.70 8.66
CA THR A 105 1.48 5.26 9.87
C THR A 105 1.81 6.75 9.73
N SER A 106 2.06 7.22 8.51
CA SER A 106 2.44 8.62 8.24
C SER A 106 1.36 9.65 8.61
N PHE A 107 0.08 9.27 8.58
CA PHE A 107 -1.05 10.17 8.92
C PHE A 107 -1.93 9.67 10.06
N SER A 108 -1.72 8.44 10.54
CA SER A 108 -2.60 7.80 11.53
C SER A 108 -2.66 8.50 12.87
N ALA A 109 -1.57 9.15 13.32
CA ALA A 109 -1.58 9.89 14.58
C ALA A 109 -2.63 11.02 14.55
N SER A 110 -2.69 11.79 13.45
CA SER A 110 -3.68 12.86 13.27
C SER A 110 -5.09 12.29 13.07
N LEU A 111 -5.21 11.17 12.36
CA LEU A 111 -6.48 10.49 12.16
C LEU A 111 -7.06 9.98 13.50
N LEU A 112 -6.26 9.33 14.32
CA LEU A 112 -6.64 8.87 15.65
C LEU A 112 -7.05 10.03 16.58
N GLN A 113 -6.32 11.13 16.54
CA GLN A 113 -6.65 12.32 17.30
C GLN A 113 -8.04 12.87 16.88
N GLY A 114 -8.30 12.97 15.59
CA GLY A 114 -9.61 13.43 15.06
C GLY A 114 -10.77 12.49 15.35
N LEU A 115 -10.49 11.21 15.61
CA LEU A 115 -11.48 10.17 15.93
C LEU A 115 -11.58 9.86 17.43
N GLY A 116 -10.98 10.70 18.29
CA GLY A 116 -11.02 10.47 19.74
C GLY A 116 -10.31 9.19 20.20
N GLY A 117 -9.36 8.68 19.41
CA GLY A 117 -8.60 7.47 19.70
C GLY A 117 -9.27 6.15 19.25
N ASP A 118 -10.37 6.20 18.50
CA ASP A 118 -11.02 5.00 17.95
C ASP A 118 -10.14 4.34 16.89
N THR A 119 -9.40 3.33 17.30
CA THR A 119 -8.44 2.61 16.46
C THR A 119 -9.11 1.76 15.37
N ALA A 120 -10.31 1.25 15.62
CA ALA A 120 -11.05 0.44 14.65
C ALA A 120 -11.53 1.30 13.48
N LYS A 121 -12.15 2.44 13.80
CA LYS A 121 -12.59 3.41 12.80
C LYS A 121 -11.41 4.06 12.07
N ALA A 122 -10.30 4.30 12.76
CA ALA A 122 -9.07 4.80 12.14
C ALA A 122 -8.50 3.80 11.14
N ALA A 123 -8.50 2.50 11.45
CA ALA A 123 -8.03 1.46 10.53
C ALA A 123 -8.90 1.38 9.26
N GLU A 124 -10.24 1.51 9.40
CA GLU A 124 -11.18 1.53 8.28
C GLU A 124 -10.95 2.74 7.37
N ILE A 125 -10.89 3.94 7.95
CA ILE A 125 -10.70 5.18 7.17
C ILE A 125 -9.32 5.22 6.53
N ALA A 126 -8.29 4.72 7.21
CA ALA A 126 -6.95 4.66 6.65
C ALA A 126 -6.87 3.72 5.44
N ASP A 127 -7.54 2.57 5.48
CA ASP A 127 -7.61 1.64 4.35
C ASP A 127 -8.30 2.27 3.15
N MET A 128 -9.47 2.88 3.37
CA MET A 128 -10.19 3.62 2.35
C MET A 128 -9.32 4.72 1.72
N ALA A 129 -8.64 5.53 2.54
CA ALA A 129 -7.79 6.61 2.05
C ALA A 129 -6.65 6.09 1.16
N ILE A 130 -6.05 4.95 1.49
CA ILE A 130 -4.98 4.35 0.65
C ILE A 130 -5.52 3.84 -0.67
N ILE A 131 -6.70 3.24 -0.68
CA ILE A 131 -7.36 2.81 -1.92
C ILE A 131 -7.65 4.04 -2.80
N ASP A 132 -8.20 5.10 -2.22
CA ASP A 132 -8.47 6.37 -2.90
C ASP A 132 -7.18 7.01 -3.47
N MET A 133 -6.07 6.96 -2.72
CA MET A 133 -4.76 7.42 -3.21
C MET A 133 -4.32 6.62 -4.44
N ALA A 134 -4.47 5.29 -4.41
CA ALA A 134 -4.13 4.43 -5.53
C ALA A 134 -5.03 4.70 -6.75
N ASP A 135 -6.31 4.93 -6.53
CA ASP A 135 -7.26 5.31 -7.58
C ASP A 135 -6.90 6.65 -8.22
N ASN A 136 -6.52 7.65 -7.42
CA ASN A 136 -6.02 8.92 -7.94
C ASN A 136 -4.76 8.74 -8.79
N ALA A 137 -3.79 7.97 -8.29
CA ALA A 137 -2.56 7.69 -9.03
C ALA A 137 -2.87 7.05 -10.39
N ASN A 138 -3.77 6.08 -10.42
CA ASN A 138 -4.15 5.35 -11.63
C ASN A 138 -4.99 6.19 -12.60
N LYS A 139 -5.97 6.95 -12.10
CA LYS A 139 -6.91 7.71 -12.94
C LYS A 139 -6.34 9.05 -13.39
N MET A 140 -5.64 9.76 -12.51
CA MET A 140 -5.13 11.11 -12.77
C MET A 140 -3.65 11.12 -13.16
N GLY A 141 -2.95 9.97 -13.08
CA GLY A 141 -1.53 9.88 -13.33
C GLY A 141 -0.69 10.73 -12.37
N THR A 142 -1.16 10.90 -11.14
CA THR A 142 -0.42 11.64 -10.11
C THR A 142 0.62 10.72 -9.47
N ASN A 143 1.78 11.26 -9.12
CA ASN A 143 2.78 10.50 -8.38
C ASN A 143 2.24 10.15 -6.99
N MET A 144 2.38 8.88 -6.57
CA MET A 144 1.88 8.41 -5.28
C MET A 144 2.44 9.21 -4.10
N GLN A 145 3.72 9.62 -4.16
CA GLN A 145 4.33 10.41 -3.09
C GLN A 145 3.70 11.80 -2.95
N ASP A 146 3.32 12.42 -4.06
CA ASP A 146 2.65 13.74 -4.05
C ASP A 146 1.25 13.63 -3.46
N ILE A 147 0.55 12.52 -3.76
CA ILE A 147 -0.77 12.22 -3.17
C ILE A 147 -0.62 12.00 -1.66
N GLN A 148 0.34 11.19 -1.23
CA GLN A 148 0.62 10.93 0.20
C GLN A 148 0.94 12.24 0.94
N ASN A 149 1.74 13.11 0.35
CA ASN A 149 2.08 14.42 0.92
C ASN A 149 0.82 15.29 1.08
N ALA A 150 -0.08 15.29 0.10
CA ALA A 150 -1.36 16.00 0.18
C ALA A 150 -2.22 15.48 1.34
N TYR A 151 -2.40 14.16 1.45
CA TYR A 151 -3.17 13.55 2.53
C TYR A 151 -2.57 13.79 3.92
N GLN A 152 -1.23 13.75 4.05
CA GLN A 152 -0.54 14.14 5.28
C GLN A 152 -0.75 15.63 5.61
N GLY A 153 -0.78 16.48 4.60
CA GLY A 153 -1.12 17.90 4.73
C GLY A 153 -2.55 18.08 5.26
N PHE A 154 -3.52 17.40 4.66
CA PHE A 154 -4.93 17.48 5.09
C PHE A 154 -5.12 17.04 6.53
N ALA A 155 -4.35 16.01 6.96
CA ALA A 155 -4.31 15.58 8.35
C ALA A 155 -3.86 16.68 9.34
N LYS A 156 -3.15 17.68 8.85
CA LYS A 156 -2.67 18.85 9.61
C LYS A 156 -3.44 20.12 9.27
N GLN A 157 -4.59 20.00 8.60
CA GLN A 157 -5.40 21.12 8.09
C GLN A 157 -4.63 22.05 7.13
N ASN A 158 -3.65 21.48 6.44
CA ASN A 158 -2.90 22.17 5.40
C ASN A 158 -3.37 21.67 4.02
N TYR A 159 -3.99 22.54 3.24
CA TYR A 159 -4.62 22.20 1.97
C TYR A 159 -3.80 22.66 0.75
N THR A 160 -2.58 23.16 0.96
CA THR A 160 -1.74 23.73 -0.11
C THR A 160 -1.40 22.72 -1.22
N MET A 161 -1.48 21.43 -0.95
CA MET A 161 -1.21 20.35 -1.92
C MET A 161 -2.48 19.72 -2.50
N LEU A 162 -3.65 20.35 -2.35
CA LEU A 162 -4.89 19.82 -2.91
C LEU A 162 -4.85 19.73 -4.44
N ASP A 163 -4.19 20.67 -5.09
CA ASP A 163 -3.96 20.72 -6.54
C ASP A 163 -3.15 19.53 -7.07
N ASN A 164 -2.29 18.91 -6.24
CA ASN A 164 -1.57 17.69 -6.60
C ASN A 164 -2.51 16.54 -6.97
N LEU A 165 -3.72 16.51 -6.42
CA LEU A 165 -4.71 15.47 -6.72
C LEU A 165 -5.32 15.61 -8.13
N LYS A 166 -5.08 16.73 -8.82
CA LYS A 166 -5.58 17.03 -10.19
C LYS A 166 -7.10 16.94 -10.34
N LEU A 167 -7.84 17.17 -9.27
CA LEU A 167 -9.31 17.13 -9.26
C LEU A 167 -9.96 18.46 -9.68
N GLY A 168 -9.16 19.43 -10.13
CA GLY A 168 -9.66 20.75 -10.57
C GLY A 168 -9.84 21.77 -9.43
N TYR A 169 -9.23 21.50 -8.27
CA TYR A 169 -9.24 22.40 -7.12
C TYR A 169 -7.84 22.95 -6.85
N GLY A 170 -7.77 24.22 -6.43
CA GLY A 170 -6.53 24.86 -6.03
C GLY A 170 -6.12 24.50 -4.59
N GLY A 171 -4.87 24.79 -4.24
CA GLY A 171 -4.29 24.48 -2.93
C GLY A 171 -4.68 25.45 -1.82
N THR A 172 -5.96 25.72 -1.61
CA THR A 172 -6.44 26.62 -0.55
C THR A 172 -7.52 25.97 0.32
N LYS A 173 -7.78 26.55 1.49
CA LYS A 173 -8.84 26.09 2.38
C LYS A 173 -10.23 26.26 1.74
N GLU A 174 -10.43 27.36 1.04
CA GLU A 174 -11.68 27.69 0.34
C GLU A 174 -11.95 26.65 -0.76
N GLU A 175 -10.92 26.23 -1.49
CA GLU A 175 -11.05 25.20 -2.51
C GLU A 175 -11.33 23.81 -1.90
N MET A 176 -10.73 23.47 -0.77
CA MET A 176 -11.09 22.26 -0.04
C MET A 176 -12.55 22.31 0.43
N GLN A 177 -13.01 23.47 0.92
CA GLN A 177 -14.40 23.62 1.32
C GLN A 177 -15.35 23.48 0.12
N ARG A 178 -15.01 24.03 -1.04
CA ARG A 178 -15.76 23.86 -2.28
C ARG A 178 -15.84 22.38 -2.69
N LEU A 179 -14.73 21.63 -2.57
CA LEU A 179 -14.69 20.18 -2.81
C LEU A 179 -15.67 19.44 -1.89
N LEU A 180 -15.66 19.75 -0.58
CA LEU A 180 -16.57 19.12 0.38
C LEU A 180 -18.05 19.43 0.07
N GLU A 181 -18.34 20.66 -0.34
CA GLU A 181 -19.69 21.06 -0.74
C GLU A 181 -20.18 20.32 -1.99
N GLU A 182 -19.30 20.14 -2.98
CA GLU A 182 -19.62 19.37 -4.19
C GLU A 182 -19.79 17.88 -3.89
N ALA A 183 -18.90 17.29 -3.07
CA ALA A 183 -19.06 15.93 -2.59
C ALA A 183 -20.37 15.73 -1.82
N SER A 184 -20.77 16.73 -1.02
CA SER A 184 -22.04 16.72 -0.29
C SER A 184 -23.25 16.70 -1.22
N LYS A 185 -23.19 17.42 -2.33
CA LYS A 185 -24.27 17.44 -3.35
C LYS A 185 -24.37 16.09 -4.07
N ILE A 186 -23.23 15.45 -4.35
CA ILE A 186 -23.19 14.13 -5.04
C ILE A 186 -23.71 13.03 -4.12
N SER A 187 -23.21 12.98 -2.87
CA SER A 187 -23.49 11.89 -1.93
C SER A 187 -24.77 12.07 -1.11
N GLY A 188 -25.29 13.29 -1.02
CA GLY A 188 -26.36 13.64 -0.07
C GLY A 188 -25.92 13.70 1.40
N ILE A 189 -24.62 13.52 1.68
CA ILE A 189 -24.03 13.56 3.02
C ILE A 189 -23.36 14.92 3.24
N LYS A 190 -23.61 15.57 4.39
CA LYS A 190 -22.94 16.81 4.73
C LYS A 190 -21.55 16.50 5.30
N TYR A 191 -20.51 17.04 4.68
CA TYR A 191 -19.12 16.93 5.13
C TYR A 191 -18.66 18.22 5.81
N ASP A 192 -17.85 18.09 6.87
CA ASP A 192 -17.30 19.18 7.64
C ASP A 192 -15.77 19.23 7.48
N ILE A 193 -15.24 20.39 7.05
CA ILE A 193 -13.81 20.61 6.89
C ILE A 193 -13.01 20.51 8.20
N SER A 194 -13.66 20.70 9.34
CA SER A 194 -13.06 20.52 10.66
C SER A 194 -12.95 19.05 11.07
N ASN A 195 -13.70 18.17 10.40
CA ASN A 195 -13.68 16.73 10.63
C ASN A 195 -12.78 16.03 9.63
N PHE A 196 -11.63 15.60 10.12
CA PHE A 196 -10.61 14.94 9.28
C PHE A 196 -11.13 13.70 8.52
N SER A 197 -11.98 12.90 9.15
CA SER A 197 -12.61 11.74 8.52
C SER A 197 -13.51 12.15 7.34
N ASP A 198 -14.16 13.30 7.41
CA ASP A 198 -15.06 13.78 6.37
C ASP A 198 -14.29 14.26 5.14
N ILE A 199 -13.11 14.85 5.34
CA ILE A 199 -12.21 15.22 4.23
C ILE A 199 -11.85 13.98 3.42
N PHE A 200 -11.45 12.90 4.07
CA PHE A 200 -11.07 11.67 3.36
C PHE A 200 -12.26 11.03 2.65
N LYS A 201 -13.41 10.93 3.30
CA LYS A 201 -14.62 10.40 2.68
C LYS A 201 -15.09 11.23 1.49
N SER A 202 -14.96 12.56 1.56
CA SER A 202 -15.35 13.43 0.47
C SER A 202 -14.47 13.25 -0.77
N LEU A 203 -13.18 13.00 -0.60
CA LEU A 203 -12.26 12.69 -1.71
C LEU A 203 -12.67 11.39 -2.41
N GLY A 204 -13.02 10.35 -1.67
CA GLY A 204 -13.48 9.07 -2.23
C GLY A 204 -14.72 9.20 -3.11
N ILE A 205 -15.59 10.19 -2.86
CA ILE A 205 -16.76 10.44 -3.72
C ILE A 205 -16.34 10.79 -5.14
N PHE A 206 -15.30 11.62 -5.31
CA PHE A 206 -14.80 11.99 -6.64
C PHE A 206 -14.16 10.81 -7.36
N TYR A 207 -13.42 9.97 -6.66
CA TYR A 207 -12.76 8.82 -7.29
C TYR A 207 -13.77 7.75 -7.74
N ASN A 208 -14.89 7.60 -7.02
CA ASN A 208 -15.93 6.65 -7.35
C ASN A 208 -16.95 7.17 -8.38
N SER A 209 -16.99 8.49 -8.63
CA SER A 209 -17.90 9.11 -9.59
C SER A 209 -17.34 9.20 -11.03
N TRP A 210 -16.10 8.82 -11.24
CA TRP A 210 -15.36 8.84 -12.51
C TRP A 210 -15.05 7.41 -12.96
#